data_ee8f40a13320cbfee20f05b5ebb095d2
#
_entry.id   ee8f40a13320cbfee20f05b5ebb095d2
#
_cell.length_a   1.000
_cell.length_b   1.000
_cell.length_c   1.000
_cell.angle_alpha   90.00
_cell.angle_beta   90.00
_cell.angle_gamma   90.00
#
_symmetry.space_group_name_H-M   'P 1'
#
loop_
_entity.id
_entity.type
_entity.pdbx_description
1 polymer ?
#
loop_
_entity_poly.entity_id
_entity_poly.type
_entity_poly.pdbx_seq_one_letter_code
_entity_poly.pdbx_strand_id
1 'polypeptide(L)'
;MRILILGGDGYLGWPTALHLSVRGHDVALVDNFVRRDWDQELGVESLVPIASLEERVRTWATVSGKEMPVYIGDLCDGDLVDQIVRDYDPDTIVHYAEQSSAPYSMLDRRHAVATQMNNVVGTLNVLYAIAAHNRDIHLVKLGTMGEYGTPNVDIEEGWLDLTHRGRQDRVLFPKRPGSFYHLSKVHDSHNIEFACRIWGLRATDLNQGVVYGQETEETRLHPALATRFDYDGIFGTVLNRFTIQAVLGHPLTVYGQGGQTRGIINIVDTVQCIRLAAESPAIAGEFRVFNQFTEQMSVRQIAETVSAAYPGDVSIEQVENPRVEAESHYYRAAHTGLLDLGLVPHLLSDTLIDSLFRIAERHKERVSPEAIRPTVHWRATANALAGAQ
;
A
#
# COMPACT_ATOMS: atom_id res chain seq x y z
N MET A 1 21.42 10.76 -1.06
CA MET A 1 21.19 9.60 -1.96
C MET A 1 20.26 10.02 -3.07
N ARG A 2 20.40 9.38 -4.23
CA ARG A 2 19.49 9.52 -5.37
C ARG A 2 18.42 8.43 -5.24
N ILE A 3 17.17 8.82 -5.12
CA ILE A 3 16.06 7.89 -4.87
C ILE A 3 15.04 8.00 -6.00
N LEU A 4 14.79 6.89 -6.69
CA LEU A 4 13.78 6.79 -7.73
C LEU A 4 12.50 6.20 -7.13
N ILE A 5 11.38 6.93 -7.21
CA ILE A 5 10.08 6.46 -6.72
C ILE A 5 9.21 6.07 -7.90
N LEU A 6 8.91 4.79 -8.00
CA LEU A 6 7.97 4.23 -8.96
C LEU A 6 6.56 4.29 -8.38
N GLY A 7 5.62 4.93 -9.09
CA GLY A 7 4.28 5.23 -8.59
C GLY A 7 4.18 6.59 -7.87
N GLY A 8 4.85 7.61 -8.40
CA GLY A 8 4.99 8.94 -7.77
C GLY A 8 3.69 9.75 -7.70
N ASP A 9 2.69 9.48 -8.54
CA ASP A 9 1.36 10.14 -8.50
C ASP A 9 0.43 9.52 -7.44
N GLY A 10 0.78 8.35 -6.92
CA GLY A 10 -0.06 7.53 -6.04
C GLY A 10 -0.22 8.06 -4.62
N TYR A 11 -1.09 7.38 -3.86
CA TYR A 11 -1.43 7.68 -2.46
C TYR A 11 -0.20 7.77 -1.55
N LEU A 12 0.72 6.82 -1.69
CA LEU A 12 1.93 6.74 -0.85
C LEU A 12 3.18 7.28 -1.54
N GLY A 13 3.27 7.16 -2.87
CA GLY A 13 4.46 7.59 -3.62
C GLY A 13 4.71 9.08 -3.49
N TRP A 14 3.66 9.90 -3.64
CA TRP A 14 3.77 11.35 -3.55
C TRP A 14 4.25 11.84 -2.17
N PRO A 15 3.59 11.53 -1.04
CA PRO A 15 4.06 11.98 0.28
C PRO A 15 5.43 11.42 0.65
N THR A 16 5.77 10.21 0.19
CA THR A 16 7.12 9.65 0.37
C THR A 16 8.17 10.50 -0.36
N ALA A 17 7.87 10.92 -1.58
CA ALA A 17 8.76 11.80 -2.35
C ALA A 17 9.03 13.12 -1.63
N LEU A 18 7.99 13.76 -1.12
CA LEU A 18 8.12 15.00 -0.35
C LEU A 18 8.96 14.79 0.91
N HIS A 19 8.66 13.72 1.65
CA HIS A 19 9.32 13.38 2.92
C HIS A 19 10.82 13.11 2.75
N LEU A 20 11.21 12.42 1.68
CA LEU A 20 12.61 12.15 1.36
C LEU A 20 13.31 13.41 0.83
N SER A 21 12.65 14.16 -0.04
CA SER A 21 13.18 15.39 -0.63
C SER A 21 13.53 16.44 0.43
N VAL A 22 12.62 16.70 1.40
CA VAL A 22 12.89 17.69 2.46
C VAL A 22 14.07 17.30 3.34
N ARG A 23 14.38 16.01 3.44
CA ARG A 23 15.52 15.45 4.22
C ARG A 23 16.84 15.41 3.45
N GLY A 24 16.86 15.98 2.24
CA GLY A 24 18.10 16.19 1.49
C GLY A 24 18.46 15.05 0.55
N HIS A 25 17.52 14.16 0.24
CA HIS A 25 17.68 13.21 -0.84
C HIS A 25 17.31 13.84 -2.19
N ASP A 26 18.03 13.46 -3.24
CA ASP A 26 17.63 13.76 -4.62
C ASP A 26 16.57 12.73 -5.02
N VAL A 27 15.37 13.20 -5.35
CA VAL A 27 14.21 12.34 -5.61
C VAL A 27 13.72 12.56 -7.03
N ALA A 28 13.51 11.46 -7.76
CA ALA A 28 12.81 11.47 -9.05
C ALA A 28 11.57 10.54 -8.98
N LEU A 29 10.59 10.84 -9.83
CA LEU A 29 9.30 10.15 -9.88
C LEU A 29 9.11 9.45 -11.22
N VAL A 30 8.51 8.27 -11.19
CA VAL A 30 7.99 7.57 -12.37
C VAL A 30 6.51 7.28 -12.15
N ASP A 31 5.66 7.56 -13.14
CA ASP A 31 4.24 7.20 -13.12
C ASP A 31 3.66 7.09 -14.52
N ASN A 32 2.65 6.25 -14.72
CA ASN A 32 1.88 6.14 -15.96
C ASN A 32 0.45 6.67 -15.83
N PHE A 33 0.08 7.19 -14.65
CA PHE A 33 -1.24 7.71 -14.30
C PHE A 33 -2.41 6.72 -14.40
N VAL A 34 -2.16 5.44 -14.60
CA VAL A 34 -3.19 4.42 -14.76
C VAL A 34 -4.17 4.36 -13.58
N ARG A 35 -3.72 4.77 -12.38
CA ARG A 35 -4.61 4.85 -11.21
C ARG A 35 -5.74 5.87 -11.41
N ARG A 36 -5.49 6.95 -12.12
CA ARG A 36 -6.52 7.95 -12.48
C ARG A 36 -7.50 7.40 -13.52
N ASP A 37 -7.01 6.59 -14.45
CA ASP A 37 -7.86 5.91 -15.44
C ASP A 37 -8.80 4.90 -14.78
N TRP A 38 -8.32 4.15 -13.78
CA TRP A 38 -9.16 3.24 -12.99
C TRP A 38 -10.25 3.98 -12.20
N ASP A 39 -9.97 5.18 -11.68
CA ASP A 39 -11.00 6.01 -11.05
C ASP A 39 -12.14 6.34 -12.02
N GLN A 40 -11.77 6.77 -13.24
CA GLN A 40 -12.75 7.10 -14.28
C GLN A 40 -13.54 5.87 -14.73
N GLU A 41 -12.86 4.74 -14.94
CA GLU A 41 -13.49 3.47 -15.33
C GLU A 41 -14.54 3.02 -14.32
N LEU A 42 -14.25 3.17 -13.03
CA LEU A 42 -15.10 2.68 -11.95
C LEU A 42 -16.08 3.74 -11.41
N GLY A 43 -16.00 4.97 -11.92
CA GLY A 43 -16.84 6.07 -11.46
C GLY A 43 -16.58 6.45 -9.99
N VAL A 44 -15.33 6.30 -9.52
CA VAL A 44 -14.91 6.68 -8.17
C VAL A 44 -13.91 7.82 -8.24
N GLU A 45 -13.78 8.57 -7.16
CA GLU A 45 -12.79 9.65 -7.06
C GLU A 45 -12.26 9.79 -5.64
N SER A 46 -11.08 10.36 -5.51
CA SER A 46 -10.55 10.76 -4.21
C SER A 46 -11.45 11.82 -3.57
N LEU A 47 -11.74 11.67 -2.27
CA LEU A 47 -12.49 12.69 -1.51
C LEU A 47 -11.80 14.06 -1.58
N VAL A 48 -10.48 14.07 -1.43
CA VAL A 48 -9.66 15.28 -1.54
C VAL A 48 -9.28 15.49 -3.01
N PRO A 49 -9.53 16.69 -3.58
CA PRO A 49 -9.08 16.99 -4.94
C PRO A 49 -7.56 16.83 -5.11
N ILE A 50 -7.14 16.15 -6.17
CA ILE A 50 -5.73 15.91 -6.47
C ILE A 50 -5.30 16.72 -7.69
N ALA A 51 -4.35 17.62 -7.51
CA ALA A 51 -3.73 18.37 -8.61
C ALA A 51 -2.97 17.42 -9.57
N SER A 52 -2.66 17.86 -10.78
CA SER A 52 -1.81 17.10 -11.69
C SER A 52 -0.41 16.92 -11.08
N LEU A 53 0.29 15.85 -11.45
CA LEU A 53 1.65 15.62 -10.94
C LEU A 53 2.60 16.79 -11.31
N GLU A 54 2.44 17.36 -12.50
CA GLU A 54 3.18 18.54 -12.95
C GLU A 54 2.94 19.75 -12.02
N GLU A 55 1.69 20.02 -11.68
CA GLU A 55 1.34 21.12 -10.76
C GLU A 55 1.91 20.86 -9.35
N ARG A 56 1.81 19.63 -8.86
CA ARG A 56 2.35 19.23 -7.55
C ARG A 56 3.86 19.42 -7.48
N VAL A 57 4.60 18.95 -8.48
CA VAL A 57 6.08 19.11 -8.56
C VAL A 57 6.48 20.57 -8.65
N ARG A 58 5.81 21.37 -9.49
CA ARG A 58 6.04 22.82 -9.60
C ARG A 58 5.76 23.54 -8.28
N THR A 59 4.66 23.19 -7.61
CA THR A 59 4.31 23.73 -6.29
C THR A 59 5.36 23.35 -5.26
N TRP A 60 5.82 22.09 -5.27
CA TRP A 60 6.88 21.64 -4.38
C TRP A 60 8.18 22.42 -4.57
N ALA A 61 8.60 22.62 -5.81
CA ALA A 61 9.78 23.42 -6.11
C ALA A 61 9.64 24.86 -5.59
N THR A 62 8.45 25.46 -5.69
CA THR A 62 8.17 26.81 -5.17
C THR A 62 8.22 26.86 -3.65
N VAL A 63 7.64 25.88 -2.96
CA VAL A 63 7.51 25.85 -1.49
C VAL A 63 8.82 25.43 -0.81
N SER A 64 9.55 24.46 -1.38
CA SER A 64 10.73 23.86 -0.76
C SER A 64 12.06 24.31 -1.34
N GLY A 65 12.05 24.91 -2.54
CA GLY A 65 13.26 25.18 -3.32
C GLY A 65 13.91 23.95 -3.93
N LYS A 66 13.21 22.78 -3.95
CA LYS A 66 13.74 21.50 -4.42
C LYS A 66 12.97 21.01 -5.64
N GLU A 67 13.71 20.68 -6.68
CA GLU A 67 13.14 20.10 -7.89
C GLU A 67 13.10 18.59 -7.81
N MET A 68 12.11 17.99 -8.47
CA MET A 68 11.96 16.53 -8.63
C MET A 68 11.72 16.21 -10.10
N PRO A 69 12.65 15.58 -10.80
CA PRO A 69 12.44 15.07 -12.16
C PRO A 69 11.26 14.07 -12.19
N VAL A 70 10.47 14.14 -13.27
CA VAL A 70 9.34 13.23 -13.50
C VAL A 70 9.57 12.51 -14.83
N TYR A 71 9.50 11.19 -14.79
CA TYR A 71 9.48 10.30 -15.94
C TYR A 71 8.06 9.75 -16.10
N ILE A 72 7.52 9.83 -17.30
CA ILE A 72 6.18 9.28 -17.59
C ILE A 72 6.37 7.97 -18.34
N GLY A 73 5.87 6.88 -17.77
CA GLY A 73 5.99 5.58 -18.40
C GLY A 73 5.43 4.42 -17.59
N ASP A 74 5.24 3.30 -18.29
CA ASP A 74 4.71 2.06 -17.72
C ASP A 74 5.86 1.10 -17.42
N LEU A 75 5.88 0.51 -16.23
CA LEU A 75 6.91 -0.47 -15.84
C LEU A 75 6.80 -1.79 -16.64
N CYS A 76 5.70 -2.03 -17.32
CA CYS A 76 5.59 -3.16 -18.25
C CYS A 76 6.42 -2.97 -19.53
N ASP A 77 6.90 -1.75 -19.80
CA ASP A 77 7.87 -1.45 -20.87
C ASP A 77 9.31 -1.56 -20.31
N GLY A 78 9.93 -2.73 -20.51
CA GLY A 78 11.27 -3.02 -20.00
C GLY A 78 12.35 -2.09 -20.56
N ASP A 79 12.28 -1.73 -21.83
CA ASP A 79 13.27 -0.84 -22.46
C ASP A 79 13.22 0.56 -21.82
N LEU A 80 12.02 1.06 -21.54
CA LEU A 80 11.82 2.32 -20.82
C LEU A 80 12.34 2.27 -19.39
N VAL A 81 12.09 1.18 -18.66
CA VAL A 81 12.62 0.99 -17.30
C VAL A 81 14.14 0.98 -17.30
N ASP A 82 14.75 0.25 -18.23
CA ASP A 82 16.22 0.23 -18.40
C ASP A 82 16.78 1.63 -18.69
N GLN A 83 16.10 2.40 -19.55
CA GLN A 83 16.51 3.77 -19.85
C GLN A 83 16.42 4.66 -18.61
N ILE A 84 15.29 4.66 -17.89
CA ILE A 84 15.08 5.50 -16.70
C ILE A 84 16.11 5.19 -15.61
N VAL A 85 16.34 3.90 -15.31
CA VAL A 85 17.31 3.48 -14.29
C VAL A 85 18.73 3.91 -14.67
N ARG A 86 19.09 3.83 -15.96
CA ARG A 86 20.40 4.25 -16.45
C ARG A 86 20.56 5.77 -16.42
N ASP A 87 19.53 6.52 -16.86
CA ASP A 87 19.61 7.99 -16.97
C ASP A 87 19.61 8.65 -15.59
N TYR A 88 18.82 8.13 -14.66
CA TYR A 88 18.76 8.66 -13.30
C TYR A 88 19.86 8.11 -12.39
N ASP A 89 20.33 6.88 -12.60
CA ASP A 89 21.39 6.20 -11.82
C ASP A 89 21.12 6.27 -10.29
N PRO A 90 20.04 5.64 -9.79
CA PRO A 90 19.62 5.75 -8.40
C PRO A 90 20.50 4.91 -7.46
N ASP A 91 20.65 5.35 -6.20
CA ASP A 91 21.16 4.52 -5.10
C ASP A 91 20.08 3.57 -4.57
N THR A 92 18.82 4.03 -4.62
CA THR A 92 17.66 3.30 -4.11
C THR A 92 16.46 3.48 -5.04
N ILE A 93 15.74 2.40 -5.27
CA ILE A 93 14.43 2.40 -5.95
C ILE A 93 13.35 2.04 -4.92
N VAL A 94 12.34 2.91 -4.79
CA VAL A 94 11.14 2.65 -3.99
C VAL A 94 10.00 2.27 -4.92
N HIS A 95 9.48 1.05 -4.79
CA HIS A 95 8.52 0.50 -5.73
C HIS A 95 7.09 0.49 -5.17
N TYR A 96 6.29 1.48 -5.61
CA TYR A 96 4.86 1.61 -5.35
C TYR A 96 3.98 1.44 -6.60
N ALA A 97 4.59 1.38 -7.81
CA ALA A 97 3.86 1.36 -9.08
C ALA A 97 3.16 0.02 -9.34
N GLU A 98 2.21 -0.30 -8.48
CA GLU A 98 1.47 -1.55 -8.54
C GLU A 98 -0.03 -1.31 -8.35
N GLN A 99 -0.85 -2.18 -8.95
CA GLN A 99 -2.26 -2.24 -8.63
C GLN A 99 -2.42 -2.74 -7.19
N SER A 100 -2.99 -1.93 -6.30
CA SER A 100 -2.94 -2.11 -4.84
C SER A 100 -4.27 -2.54 -4.21
N SER A 101 -5.30 -2.81 -5.01
CA SER A 101 -6.64 -3.11 -4.50
C SER A 101 -7.00 -4.59 -4.64
N ALA A 102 -7.30 -5.23 -3.50
CA ALA A 102 -7.83 -6.58 -3.49
C ALA A 102 -9.21 -6.64 -4.19
N PRO A 103 -10.20 -5.77 -3.88
CA PRO A 103 -11.48 -5.76 -4.60
C PRO A 103 -11.34 -5.55 -6.10
N TYR A 104 -10.51 -4.61 -6.58
CA TYR A 104 -10.27 -4.41 -8.01
C TYR A 104 -9.83 -5.70 -8.70
N SER A 105 -8.88 -6.43 -8.11
CA SER A 105 -8.35 -7.68 -8.66
C SER A 105 -9.37 -8.83 -8.71
N MET A 106 -10.51 -8.68 -8.03
CA MET A 106 -11.58 -9.68 -7.91
C MET A 106 -12.85 -9.30 -8.68
N LEU A 107 -12.87 -8.18 -9.43
CA LEU A 107 -14.00 -7.74 -10.24
C LEU A 107 -14.34 -8.76 -11.31
N ASP A 108 -13.38 -9.11 -12.15
CA ASP A 108 -13.52 -10.07 -13.24
C ASP A 108 -12.15 -10.57 -13.74
N ARG A 109 -12.16 -11.40 -14.79
CA ARG A 109 -10.94 -11.93 -15.43
C ARG A 109 -10.02 -10.83 -15.95
N ARG A 110 -10.56 -9.77 -16.56
CA ARG A 110 -9.77 -8.68 -17.14
C ARG A 110 -8.96 -7.97 -16.04
N HIS A 111 -9.60 -7.62 -14.92
CA HIS A 111 -8.97 -6.96 -13.79
C HIS A 111 -7.95 -7.86 -13.07
N ALA A 112 -8.25 -9.15 -12.93
CA ALA A 112 -7.30 -10.12 -12.37
C ALA A 112 -6.04 -10.23 -13.25
N VAL A 113 -6.20 -10.38 -14.57
CA VAL A 113 -5.08 -10.47 -15.53
C VAL A 113 -4.29 -9.16 -15.54
N ALA A 114 -4.96 -8.01 -15.62
CA ALA A 114 -4.32 -6.70 -15.59
C ALA A 114 -3.49 -6.50 -14.29
N THR A 115 -4.03 -6.92 -13.13
CA THR A 115 -3.30 -6.88 -11.86
C THR A 115 -2.01 -7.72 -11.91
N GLN A 116 -2.08 -8.96 -12.42
CA GLN A 116 -0.89 -9.82 -12.54
C GLN A 116 0.14 -9.25 -13.52
N MET A 117 -0.32 -8.75 -14.67
CA MET A 117 0.58 -8.15 -15.67
C MET A 117 1.27 -6.90 -15.13
N ASN A 118 0.51 -5.97 -14.55
CA ASN A 118 1.07 -4.73 -14.02
C ASN A 118 2.09 -4.99 -12.90
N ASN A 119 1.72 -5.81 -11.92
CA ASN A 119 2.54 -5.99 -10.73
C ASN A 119 3.76 -6.90 -11.03
N VAL A 120 3.51 -8.11 -11.54
CA VAL A 120 4.57 -9.11 -11.69
C VAL A 120 5.54 -8.77 -12.82
N VAL A 121 5.03 -8.34 -13.99
CA VAL A 121 5.89 -7.97 -15.11
C VAL A 121 6.66 -6.68 -14.79
N GLY A 122 5.99 -5.68 -14.21
CA GLY A 122 6.65 -4.44 -13.78
C GLY A 122 7.80 -4.70 -12.79
N THR A 123 7.55 -5.53 -11.76
CA THR A 123 8.61 -5.93 -10.80
C THR A 123 9.77 -6.65 -11.50
N LEU A 124 9.49 -7.59 -12.42
CA LEU A 124 10.55 -8.28 -13.15
C LEU A 124 11.41 -7.32 -13.98
N ASN A 125 10.80 -6.37 -14.69
CA ASN A 125 11.53 -5.37 -15.47
C ASN A 125 12.44 -4.52 -14.56
N VAL A 126 11.97 -4.10 -13.38
CA VAL A 126 12.79 -3.38 -12.40
C VAL A 126 13.98 -4.24 -11.94
N LEU A 127 13.78 -5.51 -11.64
CA LEU A 127 14.86 -6.41 -11.24
C LEU A 127 15.92 -6.58 -12.35
N TYR A 128 15.50 -6.73 -13.60
CA TYR A 128 16.43 -6.83 -14.74
C TYR A 128 17.17 -5.51 -14.97
N ALA A 129 16.51 -4.37 -14.88
CA ALA A 129 17.15 -3.07 -15.00
C ALA A 129 18.24 -2.85 -13.92
N ILE A 130 17.93 -3.19 -12.66
CA ILE A 130 18.93 -3.16 -11.55
C ILE A 130 20.10 -4.10 -11.87
N ALA A 131 19.82 -5.35 -12.24
CA ALA A 131 20.86 -6.34 -12.52
C ALA A 131 21.77 -5.94 -13.69
N ALA A 132 21.22 -5.29 -14.71
CA ALA A 132 21.96 -4.87 -15.89
C ALA A 132 22.76 -3.58 -15.67
N HIS A 133 22.26 -2.65 -14.85
CA HIS A 133 22.89 -1.34 -14.65
C HIS A 133 23.84 -1.34 -13.43
N ASN A 134 23.30 -1.55 -12.22
CA ASN A 134 24.10 -1.52 -10.99
C ASN A 134 23.43 -2.37 -9.90
N ARG A 135 24.04 -3.48 -9.55
CA ARG A 135 23.52 -4.43 -8.53
C ARG A 135 23.59 -3.88 -7.11
N ASP A 136 24.28 -2.76 -6.89
CA ASP A 136 24.32 -2.06 -5.63
C ASP A 136 23.10 -1.17 -5.38
N ILE A 137 22.22 -0.99 -6.35
CA ILE A 137 20.93 -0.32 -6.16
C ILE A 137 20.09 -1.13 -5.14
N HIS A 138 19.64 -0.46 -4.10
CA HIS A 138 18.75 -1.07 -3.10
C HIS A 138 17.28 -0.95 -3.55
N LEU A 139 16.60 -2.08 -3.69
CA LEU A 139 15.16 -2.10 -3.97
C LEU A 139 14.38 -2.11 -2.66
N VAL A 140 13.58 -1.06 -2.41
CA VAL A 140 12.57 -1.03 -1.35
C VAL A 140 11.20 -1.27 -1.98
N LYS A 141 10.67 -2.48 -1.82
CA LYS A 141 9.38 -2.88 -2.38
C LYS A 141 8.29 -2.76 -1.33
N LEU A 142 7.12 -2.31 -1.73
CA LEU A 142 5.96 -2.33 -0.87
C LEU A 142 5.19 -3.64 -1.03
N GLY A 143 5.34 -4.54 -0.05
CA GLY A 143 4.57 -5.76 0.11
C GLY A 143 3.24 -5.51 0.81
N THR A 144 2.62 -6.56 1.30
CA THR A 144 1.37 -6.47 2.07
C THR A 144 1.26 -7.60 3.10
N MET A 145 0.73 -7.29 4.28
CA MET A 145 0.35 -8.32 5.26
C MET A 145 -0.67 -9.34 4.72
N GLY A 146 -1.41 -8.96 3.68
CA GLY A 146 -2.35 -9.84 2.99
C GLY A 146 -1.72 -11.03 2.25
N GLU A 147 -0.41 -11.01 2.03
CA GLU A 147 0.34 -12.12 1.46
C GLU A 147 0.31 -13.36 2.37
N TYR A 148 0.39 -13.15 3.68
CA TYR A 148 0.36 -14.24 4.67
C TYR A 148 -1.00 -14.94 4.74
N GLY A 149 -2.08 -14.24 4.37
CA GLY A 149 -3.44 -14.71 4.57
C GLY A 149 -3.80 -14.76 6.05
N THR A 150 -4.37 -15.89 6.50
CA THR A 150 -4.80 -16.11 7.88
C THR A 150 -4.23 -17.42 8.43
N PRO A 151 -2.91 -17.50 8.65
CA PRO A 151 -2.31 -18.72 9.22
C PRO A 151 -2.73 -18.88 10.68
N ASN A 152 -2.76 -20.13 11.17
CA ASN A 152 -3.04 -20.45 12.58
C ASN A 152 -1.73 -20.64 13.37
N VAL A 153 -0.72 -19.84 13.06
CA VAL A 153 0.60 -19.77 13.72
C VAL A 153 1.06 -18.31 13.75
N ASP A 154 2.03 -18.00 14.61
CA ASP A 154 2.63 -16.67 14.65
C ASP A 154 3.20 -16.32 13.27
N ILE A 155 3.05 -15.06 12.86
CA ILE A 155 3.55 -14.55 11.58
C ILE A 155 4.91 -13.89 11.84
N GLU A 156 5.97 -14.51 11.33
CA GLU A 156 7.31 -13.96 11.41
C GLU A 156 7.57 -12.91 10.32
N GLU A 157 8.62 -12.11 10.48
CA GLU A 157 9.04 -11.13 9.47
C GLU A 157 9.74 -11.81 8.30
N GLY A 158 8.96 -12.30 7.36
CA GLY A 158 9.36 -12.84 6.07
C GLY A 158 9.96 -14.24 6.09
N TRP A 159 10.60 -14.69 7.18
CA TRP A 159 11.31 -15.95 7.25
C TRP A 159 10.82 -16.82 8.39
N LEU A 160 10.82 -18.14 8.18
CA LEU A 160 10.43 -19.13 9.17
C LEU A 160 11.55 -20.18 9.30
N ASP A 161 12.03 -20.39 10.52
CA ASP A 161 12.91 -21.49 10.85
C ASP A 161 12.08 -22.75 11.02
N LEU A 162 12.25 -23.72 10.13
CA LEU A 162 11.44 -24.92 10.03
C LEU A 162 12.25 -26.15 10.45
N THR A 163 11.66 -26.97 11.32
CA THR A 163 12.17 -28.34 11.60
C THR A 163 11.16 -29.35 11.07
N HIS A 164 11.56 -30.17 10.10
CA HIS A 164 10.74 -31.26 9.57
C HIS A 164 11.51 -32.56 9.52
N ARG A 165 10.98 -33.61 10.15
CA ARG A 165 11.61 -34.96 10.22
C ARG A 165 13.07 -34.93 10.65
N GLY A 166 13.41 -34.10 11.65
CA GLY A 166 14.74 -33.95 12.19
C GLY A 166 15.73 -33.14 11.34
N ARG A 167 15.30 -32.55 10.23
CA ARG A 167 16.10 -31.62 9.39
C ARG A 167 15.63 -30.21 9.64
N GLN A 168 16.57 -29.28 9.63
CA GLN A 168 16.30 -27.85 9.82
C GLN A 168 16.56 -27.08 8.53
N ASP A 169 15.75 -26.08 8.25
CA ASP A 169 15.90 -25.17 7.15
C ASP A 169 15.29 -23.81 7.49
N ARG A 170 15.72 -22.76 6.80
CA ARG A 170 15.13 -21.43 6.88
C ARG A 170 14.47 -21.11 5.55
N VAL A 171 13.16 -20.94 5.57
CA VAL A 171 12.33 -20.77 4.36
C VAL A 171 11.57 -19.45 4.44
N LEU A 172 11.16 -18.91 3.27
CA LEU A 172 10.19 -17.83 3.29
C LEU A 172 8.92 -18.30 3.99
N PHE A 173 8.35 -17.43 4.83
CA PHE A 173 7.12 -17.74 5.56
C PHE A 173 6.04 -18.21 4.57
N PRO A 174 5.36 -19.34 4.83
CA PRO A 174 4.34 -19.87 3.95
C PRO A 174 3.20 -18.88 3.74
N LYS A 175 2.94 -18.48 2.49
CA LYS A 175 1.96 -17.46 2.13
C LYS A 175 0.70 -18.10 1.57
N ARG A 176 -0.49 -17.62 1.99
CA ARG A 176 -1.79 -18.11 1.52
C ARG A 176 -2.73 -16.93 1.25
N PRO A 177 -2.45 -16.16 0.16
CA PRO A 177 -3.16 -14.92 -0.14
C PRO A 177 -4.65 -15.15 -0.45
N GLY A 178 -5.46 -14.14 -0.15
CA GLY A 178 -6.91 -14.20 -0.30
C GLY A 178 -7.48 -13.46 -1.52
N SER A 179 -6.65 -12.93 -2.43
CA SER A 179 -7.08 -12.30 -3.69
C SER A 179 -5.97 -12.36 -4.74
N PHE A 180 -6.30 -12.07 -6.02
CA PHE A 180 -5.28 -12.00 -7.07
C PHE A 180 -4.27 -10.87 -6.85
N TYR A 181 -4.68 -9.75 -6.25
CA TYR A 181 -3.74 -8.71 -5.82
C TYR A 181 -2.73 -9.26 -4.79
N HIS A 182 -3.20 -9.85 -3.70
CA HIS A 182 -2.30 -10.43 -2.70
C HIS A 182 -1.40 -11.52 -3.29
N LEU A 183 -1.92 -12.30 -4.26
CA LEU A 183 -1.15 -13.32 -4.95
C LEU A 183 -0.06 -12.71 -5.84
N SER A 184 -0.31 -11.60 -6.54
CA SER A 184 0.74 -10.91 -7.30
C SER A 184 1.87 -10.44 -6.39
N LYS A 185 1.54 -9.94 -5.20
CA LYS A 185 2.56 -9.54 -4.21
C LYS A 185 3.40 -10.72 -3.72
N VAL A 186 2.81 -11.91 -3.55
CA VAL A 186 3.56 -13.14 -3.25
C VAL A 186 4.53 -13.48 -4.39
N HIS A 187 4.08 -13.38 -5.65
CA HIS A 187 4.94 -13.59 -6.82
C HIS A 187 6.11 -12.62 -6.82
N ASP A 188 5.88 -11.34 -6.53
CA ASP A 188 6.92 -10.32 -6.46
C ASP A 188 7.95 -10.61 -5.37
N SER A 189 7.49 -10.96 -4.15
CA SER A 189 8.40 -11.32 -3.06
C SER A 189 9.30 -12.52 -3.43
N HIS A 190 8.75 -13.53 -4.12
CA HIS A 190 9.53 -14.67 -4.60
C HIS A 190 10.51 -14.31 -5.74
N ASN A 191 10.09 -13.48 -6.69
CA ASN A 191 10.95 -12.99 -7.77
C ASN A 191 12.12 -12.17 -7.20
N ILE A 192 11.86 -11.30 -6.23
CA ILE A 192 12.87 -10.46 -5.58
C ILE A 192 13.83 -11.33 -4.74
N GLU A 193 13.31 -12.26 -3.94
CA GLU A 193 14.15 -13.21 -3.19
C GLU A 193 15.08 -13.98 -4.13
N PHE A 194 14.52 -14.54 -5.20
CA PHE A 194 15.28 -15.25 -6.21
C PHE A 194 16.40 -14.36 -6.79
N ALA A 195 16.10 -13.13 -7.17
CA ALA A 195 17.08 -12.20 -7.74
C ALA A 195 18.15 -11.81 -6.71
N CYS A 196 17.80 -11.61 -5.44
CA CYS A 196 18.77 -11.37 -4.38
C CYS A 196 19.72 -12.58 -4.23
N ARG A 197 19.17 -13.77 -4.07
CA ARG A 197 19.94 -14.99 -3.82
C ARG A 197 20.81 -15.41 -5.02
N ILE A 198 20.32 -15.27 -6.25
CA ILE A 198 21.01 -15.78 -7.46
C ILE A 198 21.85 -14.71 -8.15
N TRP A 199 21.37 -13.46 -8.19
CA TRP A 199 22.08 -12.37 -8.88
C TRP A 199 22.87 -11.47 -7.93
N GLY A 200 22.71 -11.67 -6.60
CA GLY A 200 23.38 -10.85 -5.59
C GLY A 200 22.75 -9.46 -5.44
N LEU A 201 21.51 -9.24 -5.86
CA LEU A 201 20.80 -7.99 -5.63
C LEU A 201 20.52 -7.82 -4.13
N ARG A 202 20.08 -6.65 -3.73
CA ARG A 202 19.68 -6.37 -2.35
C ARG A 202 18.31 -5.68 -2.31
N ALA A 203 17.45 -6.18 -1.45
CA ALA A 203 16.09 -5.66 -1.35
C ALA A 203 15.57 -5.67 0.08
N THR A 204 14.67 -4.72 0.35
CA THR A 204 13.81 -4.73 1.55
C THR A 204 12.36 -4.75 1.12
N ASP A 205 11.63 -5.78 1.55
CA ASP A 205 10.19 -5.92 1.35
C ASP A 205 9.45 -5.47 2.61
N LEU A 206 8.58 -4.47 2.48
CA LEU A 206 7.77 -3.94 3.56
C LEU A 206 6.36 -4.51 3.45
N ASN A 207 6.07 -5.58 4.19
CA ASN A 207 4.74 -6.18 4.24
C ASN A 207 3.77 -5.26 5.00
N GLN A 208 3.14 -4.37 4.25
CA GLN A 208 2.35 -3.27 4.80
C GLN A 208 0.99 -3.72 5.31
N GLY A 209 0.63 -3.23 6.50
CA GLY A 209 -0.74 -3.26 7.03
C GLY A 209 -1.68 -2.32 6.27
N VAL A 210 -2.89 -2.14 6.78
CA VAL A 210 -3.87 -1.22 6.21
C VAL A 210 -3.45 0.22 6.54
N VAL A 211 -3.17 1.02 5.50
CA VAL A 211 -2.79 2.43 5.69
C VAL A 211 -4.03 3.30 5.86
N TYR A 212 -3.94 4.25 6.76
CA TYR A 212 -4.94 5.29 6.95
C TYR A 212 -4.29 6.68 7.05
N GLY A 213 -5.10 7.72 6.92
CA GLY A 213 -4.60 9.09 6.94
C GLY A 213 -4.37 9.65 5.55
N GLN A 214 -4.18 10.96 5.47
CA GLN A 214 -4.02 11.68 4.19
C GLN A 214 -2.96 12.77 4.28
N GLU A 215 -2.69 13.30 5.46
CA GLU A 215 -1.78 14.43 5.64
C GLU A 215 -0.46 13.98 6.23
N THR A 216 0.63 14.52 5.69
CA THR A 216 1.96 14.59 6.31
C THR A 216 2.34 16.05 6.57
N GLU A 217 3.44 16.31 7.25
CA GLU A 217 3.92 17.68 7.45
C GLU A 217 4.11 18.40 6.11
N GLU A 218 4.67 17.70 5.14
CA GLU A 218 4.99 18.24 3.83
C GLU A 218 3.75 18.50 2.96
N THR A 219 2.77 17.58 2.97
CA THR A 219 1.54 17.75 2.19
C THR A 219 0.67 18.89 2.70
N ARG A 220 0.79 19.28 3.97
CA ARG A 220 0.07 20.42 4.56
C ARG A 220 0.62 21.80 4.16
N LEU A 221 1.82 21.86 3.58
CA LEU A 221 2.44 23.14 3.20
C LEU A 221 1.68 23.89 2.11
N HIS A 222 0.95 23.18 1.25
CA HIS A 222 0.11 23.81 0.23
C HIS A 222 -1.02 22.87 -0.22
N PRO A 223 -2.25 23.35 -0.51
CA PRO A 223 -3.37 22.49 -0.92
C PRO A 223 -3.09 21.64 -2.16
N ALA A 224 -2.34 22.15 -3.14
CA ALA A 224 -1.96 21.39 -4.33
C ALA A 224 -1.01 20.22 -4.04
N LEU A 225 -0.41 20.13 -2.84
CA LEU A 225 0.46 19.02 -2.43
C LEU A 225 -0.31 17.86 -1.80
N ALA A 226 -1.64 17.97 -1.71
CA ALA A 226 -2.47 16.92 -1.14
C ALA A 226 -2.26 15.57 -1.81
N THR A 227 -2.32 14.50 -1.02
CA THR A 227 -2.43 13.13 -1.54
C THR A 227 -3.88 12.63 -1.47
N ARG A 228 -4.12 11.44 -2.00
CA ARG A 228 -5.44 10.84 -2.12
C ARG A 228 -6.06 10.51 -0.76
N PHE A 229 -7.39 10.52 -0.73
CA PHE A 229 -8.20 9.97 0.34
C PHE A 229 -9.30 9.11 -0.28
N ASP A 230 -9.03 7.83 -0.43
CA ASP A 230 -9.97 6.88 -1.01
C ASP A 230 -10.87 6.29 0.10
N TYR A 231 -12.18 6.27 -0.14
CA TYR A 231 -13.20 5.84 0.83
C TYR A 231 -14.21 4.85 0.24
N ASP A 232 -14.13 4.62 -1.07
CA ASP A 232 -15.03 3.75 -1.83
C ASP A 232 -14.82 2.26 -1.53
N GLY A 233 -15.71 1.40 -2.05
CA GLY A 233 -15.68 -0.05 -1.84
C GLY A 233 -14.54 -0.79 -2.53
N ILE A 234 -13.81 -0.14 -3.45
CA ILE A 234 -12.73 -0.73 -4.25
C ILE A 234 -11.35 -0.34 -3.70
N PHE A 235 -11.10 0.95 -3.53
CA PHE A 235 -9.79 1.47 -3.13
C PHE A 235 -9.76 2.00 -1.70
N GLY A 236 -10.90 2.28 -1.11
CA GLY A 236 -11.01 2.80 0.25
C GLY A 236 -10.58 1.78 1.31
N THR A 237 -9.89 2.27 2.34
CA THR A 237 -9.55 1.47 3.51
C THR A 237 -10.69 1.48 4.55
N VAL A 238 -10.68 0.52 5.46
CA VAL A 238 -11.75 0.38 6.47
C VAL A 238 -11.87 1.63 7.35
N LEU A 239 -10.74 2.22 7.78
CA LEU A 239 -10.74 3.42 8.61
C LEU A 239 -11.28 4.64 7.86
N ASN A 240 -10.81 4.87 6.64
CA ASN A 240 -11.30 5.96 5.81
C ASN A 240 -12.81 5.83 5.55
N ARG A 241 -13.28 4.61 5.21
CA ARG A 241 -14.70 4.36 4.99
C ARG A 241 -15.54 4.61 6.24
N PHE A 242 -15.13 4.10 7.41
CA PHE A 242 -15.84 4.32 8.65
C PHE A 242 -15.90 5.80 9.05
N THR A 243 -14.82 6.53 8.83
CA THR A 243 -14.79 7.99 9.06
C THR A 243 -15.83 8.71 8.20
N ILE A 244 -15.92 8.37 6.91
CA ILE A 244 -16.93 8.95 6.00
C ILE A 244 -18.34 8.56 6.42
N GLN A 245 -18.58 7.30 6.78
CA GLN A 245 -19.87 6.84 7.26
C GLN A 245 -20.32 7.62 8.51
N ALA A 246 -19.42 7.81 9.48
CA ALA A 246 -19.71 8.58 10.68
C ALA A 246 -20.10 10.02 10.35
N VAL A 247 -19.31 10.71 9.51
CA VAL A 247 -19.55 12.12 9.13
C VAL A 247 -20.88 12.31 8.37
N LEU A 248 -21.30 11.30 7.61
CA LEU A 248 -22.59 11.31 6.92
C LEU A 248 -23.79 10.87 7.79
N GLY A 249 -23.56 10.47 9.04
CA GLY A 249 -24.59 9.90 9.89
C GLY A 249 -25.09 8.52 9.45
N HIS A 250 -24.28 7.79 8.65
CA HIS A 250 -24.57 6.42 8.26
C HIS A 250 -24.02 5.43 9.30
N PRO A 251 -24.65 4.25 9.48
CA PRO A 251 -24.08 3.19 10.29
C PRO A 251 -22.70 2.78 9.80
N LEU A 252 -21.79 2.47 10.72
CA LEU A 252 -20.50 1.86 10.38
C LEU A 252 -20.73 0.40 9.96
N THR A 253 -20.54 0.10 8.68
CA THR A 253 -20.83 -1.22 8.12
C THR A 253 -19.67 -2.20 8.33
N VAL A 254 -19.81 -3.08 9.30
CA VAL A 254 -18.85 -4.14 9.64
C VAL A 254 -19.18 -5.41 8.87
N TYR A 255 -18.22 -5.95 8.12
CA TYR A 255 -18.37 -7.18 7.35
C TYR A 255 -18.37 -8.41 8.29
N GLY A 256 -19.43 -9.21 8.25
CA GLY A 256 -19.64 -10.33 9.13
C GLY A 256 -19.69 -9.89 10.61
N GLN A 257 -19.03 -10.64 11.49
CA GLN A 257 -18.97 -10.29 12.92
C GLN A 257 -17.86 -9.27 13.26
N GLY A 258 -16.98 -8.96 12.30
CA GLY A 258 -15.89 -8.00 12.47
C GLY A 258 -14.72 -8.52 13.31
N GLY A 259 -14.60 -9.83 13.51
CA GLY A 259 -13.50 -10.45 14.23
C GLY A 259 -12.19 -10.55 13.46
N GLN A 260 -12.21 -10.18 12.18
CA GLN A 260 -11.01 -10.19 11.32
C GLN A 260 -10.01 -9.13 11.81
N THR A 261 -8.84 -9.57 12.23
CA THR A 261 -7.76 -8.68 12.70
C THR A 261 -6.87 -8.22 11.55
N ARG A 262 -6.44 -6.98 11.61
CA ARG A 262 -5.53 -6.35 10.63
C ARG A 262 -4.44 -5.57 11.34
N GLY A 263 -3.24 -5.56 10.76
CA GLY A 263 -2.25 -4.55 11.08
C GLY A 263 -2.68 -3.22 10.45
N ILE A 264 -2.59 -2.13 11.19
CA ILE A 264 -2.88 -0.78 10.70
C ILE A 264 -1.67 0.13 10.91
N ILE A 265 -1.53 1.12 10.03
CA ILE A 265 -0.44 2.09 10.08
C ILE A 265 -0.89 3.44 9.52
N ASN A 266 -0.43 4.53 10.14
CA ASN A 266 -0.69 5.86 9.61
C ASN A 266 0.25 6.19 8.43
N ILE A 267 -0.20 7.06 7.53
CA ILE A 267 0.60 7.53 6.39
C ILE A 267 1.92 8.19 6.83
N VAL A 268 1.94 8.89 7.99
CA VAL A 268 3.14 9.52 8.55
C VAL A 268 4.18 8.46 8.90
N ASP A 269 3.76 7.35 9.51
CA ASP A 269 4.66 6.25 9.85
C ASP A 269 5.07 5.46 8.59
N THR A 270 4.17 5.36 7.61
CA THR A 270 4.49 4.71 6.33
C THR A 270 5.68 5.39 5.65
N VAL A 271 5.66 6.73 5.50
CA VAL A 271 6.77 7.44 4.85
C VAL A 271 8.07 7.38 5.68
N GLN A 272 7.94 7.34 7.02
CA GLN A 272 9.06 7.13 7.93
C GLN A 272 9.71 5.76 7.76
N CYS A 273 8.91 4.68 7.63
CA CYS A 273 9.40 3.33 7.37
C CYS A 273 10.20 3.24 6.07
N ILE A 274 9.71 3.87 4.99
CA ILE A 274 10.42 3.89 3.72
C ILE A 274 11.77 4.60 3.86
N ARG A 275 11.79 5.75 4.54
CA ARG A 275 13.05 6.47 4.79
C ARG A 275 14.04 5.59 5.55
N LEU A 276 13.61 4.96 6.64
CA LEU A 276 14.47 4.09 7.44
C LEU A 276 15.00 2.91 6.62
N ALA A 277 14.17 2.28 5.80
CA ALA A 277 14.58 1.20 4.92
C ALA A 277 15.58 1.67 3.85
N ALA A 278 15.37 2.85 3.24
CA ALA A 278 16.26 3.41 2.23
C ALA A 278 17.62 3.82 2.81
N GLU A 279 17.63 4.45 3.99
CA GLU A 279 18.83 4.89 4.70
C GLU A 279 19.63 3.74 5.34
N SER A 280 19.00 2.57 5.51
CA SER A 280 19.61 1.35 6.04
C SER A 280 19.45 0.20 5.04
N PRO A 281 20.19 0.21 3.93
CA PRO A 281 20.02 -0.79 2.86
C PRO A 281 20.35 -2.21 3.33
N ALA A 282 19.69 -3.19 2.76
CA ALA A 282 20.05 -4.61 2.89
C ALA A 282 21.46 -4.84 2.34
N ILE A 283 22.15 -5.88 2.80
CA ILE A 283 23.44 -6.26 2.24
C ILE A 283 23.29 -6.99 0.89
N ALA A 284 24.35 -7.06 0.12
CA ALA A 284 24.34 -7.78 -1.17
C ALA A 284 23.90 -9.24 -0.99
N GLY A 285 22.96 -9.68 -1.82
CA GLY A 285 22.37 -11.02 -1.77
C GLY A 285 21.24 -11.17 -0.72
N GLU A 286 20.96 -10.15 0.08
CA GLU A 286 19.93 -10.22 1.11
C GLU A 286 18.56 -9.77 0.60
N PHE A 287 17.57 -10.62 0.82
CA PHE A 287 16.16 -10.27 0.79
C PHE A 287 15.67 -10.09 2.24
N ARG A 288 15.62 -8.84 2.69
CA ARG A 288 15.16 -8.46 4.02
C ARG A 288 13.66 -8.17 4.01
N VAL A 289 12.94 -8.63 5.01
CA VAL A 289 11.49 -8.42 5.11
C VAL A 289 11.14 -7.81 6.46
N PHE A 290 10.27 -6.83 6.45
CA PHE A 290 9.67 -6.24 7.64
C PHE A 290 8.14 -6.27 7.55
N ASN A 291 7.48 -6.56 8.64
CA ASN A 291 6.03 -6.40 8.80
C ASN A 291 5.73 -4.95 9.19
N GLN A 292 5.17 -4.18 8.26
CA GLN A 292 5.01 -2.74 8.40
C GLN A 292 3.61 -2.39 8.91
N PHE A 293 3.46 -2.30 10.21
CA PHE A 293 2.27 -1.77 10.89
C PHE A 293 2.64 -1.32 12.32
N THR A 294 1.79 -0.47 12.93
CA THR A 294 2.01 0.05 14.29
C THR A 294 1.04 -0.52 15.30
N GLU A 295 -0.15 -0.93 14.87
CA GLU A 295 -1.19 -1.48 15.72
C GLU A 295 -1.87 -2.69 15.06
N GLN A 296 -2.43 -3.58 15.88
CA GLN A 296 -3.25 -4.71 15.42
C GLN A 296 -4.65 -4.56 16.02
N MET A 297 -5.65 -4.44 15.16
CA MET A 297 -7.04 -4.26 15.58
C MET A 297 -7.98 -5.13 14.76
N SER A 298 -9.02 -5.65 15.39
CA SER A 298 -10.14 -6.24 14.65
C SER A 298 -10.99 -5.16 13.99
N VAL A 299 -11.70 -5.53 12.93
CA VAL A 299 -12.59 -4.59 12.23
C VAL A 299 -13.65 -4.03 13.19
N ARG A 300 -14.12 -4.82 14.13
CA ARG A 300 -15.04 -4.38 15.19
C ARG A 300 -14.40 -3.34 16.11
N GLN A 301 -13.18 -3.60 16.60
CA GLN A 301 -12.44 -2.63 17.43
C GLN A 301 -12.22 -1.31 16.69
N ILE A 302 -11.89 -1.36 15.39
CA ILE A 302 -11.77 -0.15 14.55
C ILE A 302 -13.11 0.60 14.51
N ALA A 303 -14.25 -0.09 14.31
CA ALA A 303 -15.57 0.55 14.28
C ALA A 303 -15.91 1.17 15.65
N GLU A 304 -15.66 0.47 16.74
CA GLU A 304 -15.88 0.96 18.12
C GLU A 304 -15.01 2.19 18.41
N THR A 305 -13.75 2.18 17.98
CA THR A 305 -12.83 3.33 18.15
C THR A 305 -13.33 4.55 17.35
N VAL A 306 -13.74 4.36 16.09
CA VAL A 306 -14.30 5.45 15.25
C VAL A 306 -15.60 5.99 15.86
N SER A 307 -16.51 5.10 16.29
CA SER A 307 -17.76 5.49 16.91
C SER A 307 -17.56 6.28 18.21
N ALA A 308 -16.62 5.85 19.05
CA ALA A 308 -16.32 6.53 20.32
C ALA A 308 -15.63 7.90 20.13
N ALA A 309 -14.85 8.06 19.08
CA ALA A 309 -14.13 9.30 18.79
C ALA A 309 -14.98 10.34 18.03
N TYR A 310 -16.05 9.92 17.34
CA TYR A 310 -16.94 10.84 16.64
C TYR A 310 -17.85 11.58 17.63
N PRO A 311 -17.98 12.91 17.55
CA PRO A 311 -18.79 13.69 18.52
C PRO A 311 -20.29 13.51 18.38
N GLY A 312 -20.78 12.89 17.29
CA GLY A 312 -22.19 12.57 17.04
C GLY A 312 -22.53 11.12 17.35
N ASP A 313 -23.83 10.79 17.39
CA ASP A 313 -24.28 9.41 17.52
C ASP A 313 -24.09 8.65 16.21
N VAL A 314 -23.34 7.55 16.28
CA VAL A 314 -23.11 6.65 15.14
C VAL A 314 -23.32 5.20 15.58
N SER A 315 -24.18 4.47 14.87
CA SER A 315 -24.42 3.04 15.13
C SER A 315 -23.46 2.16 14.33
N ILE A 316 -23.26 0.94 14.81
CA ILE A 316 -22.49 -0.09 14.12
C ILE A 316 -23.46 -1.14 13.60
N GLU A 317 -23.43 -1.41 12.30
CA GLU A 317 -24.27 -2.40 11.63
C GLU A 317 -23.42 -3.52 11.06
N GLN A 318 -23.87 -4.75 11.23
CA GLN A 318 -23.26 -5.91 10.59
C GLN A 318 -23.91 -6.14 9.23
N VAL A 319 -23.06 -6.30 8.21
CA VAL A 319 -23.49 -6.62 6.85
C VAL A 319 -22.82 -7.92 6.38
N GLU A 320 -23.38 -8.56 5.35
CA GLU A 320 -22.78 -9.75 4.77
C GLU A 320 -21.32 -9.47 4.34
N ASN A 321 -20.41 -10.39 4.67
CA ASN A 321 -19.03 -10.25 4.25
C ASN A 321 -18.88 -10.60 2.76
N PRO A 322 -18.52 -9.62 1.90
CA PRO A 322 -18.35 -9.87 0.46
C PRO A 322 -17.11 -10.71 0.15
N ARG A 323 -16.22 -10.92 1.12
CA ARG A 323 -14.99 -11.69 1.00
C ARG A 323 -15.14 -13.11 1.49
N VAL A 324 -14.26 -14.00 1.03
CA VAL A 324 -14.15 -15.37 1.54
C VAL A 324 -13.03 -15.41 2.56
N GLU A 325 -13.36 -15.18 3.83
CA GLU A 325 -12.42 -15.23 4.95
C GLU A 325 -13.12 -15.77 6.21
N ALA A 326 -12.34 -16.18 7.21
CA ALA A 326 -12.89 -16.61 8.50
C ALA A 326 -13.47 -15.41 9.26
N GLU A 327 -14.56 -15.63 10.02
CA GLU A 327 -15.19 -14.60 10.87
C GLU A 327 -14.25 -14.08 11.96
N SER A 328 -13.38 -14.94 12.47
CA SER A 328 -12.25 -14.58 13.31
C SER A 328 -11.08 -15.48 12.97
N HIS A 329 -9.86 -14.99 13.18
CA HIS A 329 -8.66 -15.77 12.94
C HIS A 329 -7.58 -15.41 13.95
N TYR A 330 -6.65 -16.33 14.12
CA TYR A 330 -5.44 -16.05 14.88
C TYR A 330 -4.60 -15.01 14.12
N TYR A 331 -4.18 -13.98 14.85
CA TYR A 331 -3.34 -12.94 14.26
C TYR A 331 -2.34 -12.43 15.29
N ARG A 332 -1.13 -12.94 15.23
CA ARG A 332 0.01 -12.49 16.02
C ARG A 332 1.20 -12.36 15.08
N ALA A 333 1.48 -11.14 14.68
CA ALA A 333 2.54 -10.85 13.73
C ALA A 333 3.68 -10.10 14.42
N ALA A 334 4.90 -10.59 14.25
CA ALA A 334 6.12 -9.88 14.62
C ALA A 334 6.24 -8.61 13.76
N HIS A 335 6.69 -7.51 14.36
CA HIS A 335 6.87 -6.21 13.68
C HIS A 335 7.93 -5.34 14.37
N THR A 336 8.99 -5.99 14.84
CA THR A 336 10.04 -5.28 15.61
C THR A 336 11.13 -4.70 14.74
N GLY A 337 11.33 -5.22 13.52
CA GLY A 337 12.45 -4.83 12.67
C GLY A 337 12.49 -3.34 12.32
N LEU A 338 11.34 -2.71 12.04
CA LEU A 338 11.27 -1.27 11.80
C LEU A 338 11.44 -0.44 13.08
N LEU A 339 10.98 -0.93 14.23
CA LEU A 339 11.23 -0.30 15.54
C LEU A 339 12.73 -0.32 15.86
N ASP A 340 13.42 -1.43 15.58
CA ASP A 340 14.86 -1.58 15.78
C ASP A 340 15.65 -0.65 14.84
N LEU A 341 15.10 -0.29 13.67
CA LEU A 341 15.66 0.74 12.77
C LEU A 341 15.35 2.17 13.23
N GLY A 342 14.55 2.36 14.28
CA GLY A 342 14.23 3.68 14.85
C GLY A 342 12.88 4.25 14.43
N LEU A 343 11.92 3.44 14.00
CA LEU A 343 10.54 3.89 13.81
C LEU A 343 9.97 4.37 15.14
N VAL A 344 9.44 5.58 15.14
CA VAL A 344 8.66 6.14 16.24
C VAL A 344 7.19 6.10 15.87
N PRO A 345 6.43 5.11 16.38
CA PRO A 345 5.06 4.90 15.94
C PRO A 345 4.11 5.98 16.47
N HIS A 346 3.14 6.37 15.60
CA HIS A 346 1.98 7.16 15.98
C HIS A 346 0.77 6.23 16.04
N LEU A 347 0.04 6.25 17.15
CA LEU A 347 -1.12 5.41 17.35
C LEU A 347 -2.41 6.13 16.94
N LEU A 348 -3.42 5.35 16.60
CA LEU A 348 -4.72 5.88 16.17
C LEU A 348 -5.35 6.80 17.24
N SER A 349 -5.12 6.48 18.52
CA SER A 349 -5.56 7.28 19.68
C SER A 349 -4.87 8.64 19.81
N ASP A 350 -3.70 8.84 19.17
CA ASP A 350 -2.85 10.03 19.35
C ASP A 350 -3.28 11.23 18.47
N THR A 351 -4.58 11.54 18.39
CA THR A 351 -5.13 12.63 17.56
C THR A 351 -5.23 12.33 16.05
N LEU A 352 -4.75 11.19 15.58
CA LEU A 352 -4.79 10.85 14.15
C LEU A 352 -6.22 10.69 13.64
N ILE A 353 -7.11 10.14 14.48
CA ILE A 353 -8.53 9.99 14.14
C ILE A 353 -9.22 11.34 13.94
N ASP A 354 -8.86 12.35 14.72
CA ASP A 354 -9.40 13.72 14.58
C ASP A 354 -9.03 14.34 13.24
N SER A 355 -7.84 14.02 12.72
CA SER A 355 -7.40 14.49 11.40
C SER A 355 -8.26 13.91 10.27
N LEU A 356 -8.65 12.63 10.40
CA LEU A 356 -9.56 11.98 9.44
C LEU A 356 -10.93 12.65 9.44
N PHE A 357 -11.52 12.92 10.62
CA PHE A 357 -12.80 13.60 10.71
C PHE A 357 -12.74 15.02 10.13
N ARG A 358 -11.69 15.80 10.42
CA ARG A 358 -11.54 17.14 9.84
C ARG A 358 -11.50 17.13 8.31
N ILE A 359 -10.80 16.16 7.72
CA ILE A 359 -10.73 16.00 6.26
C ILE A 359 -12.09 15.59 5.71
N ALA A 360 -12.73 14.62 6.33
CA ALA A 360 -14.05 14.14 5.92
C ALA A 360 -15.12 15.26 5.99
N GLU A 361 -15.17 16.01 7.09
CA GLU A 361 -16.11 17.16 7.24
C GLU A 361 -15.84 18.27 6.23
N ARG A 362 -14.57 18.59 5.95
CA ARG A 362 -14.21 19.62 4.97
C ARG A 362 -14.67 19.30 3.55
N HIS A 363 -14.74 18.01 3.22
CA HIS A 363 -15.01 17.55 1.86
C HIS A 363 -16.29 16.71 1.74
N LYS A 364 -17.14 16.70 2.76
CA LYS A 364 -18.33 15.83 2.82
C LYS A 364 -19.30 15.98 1.65
N GLU A 365 -19.40 17.17 1.07
CA GLU A 365 -20.26 17.44 -0.09
C GLU A 365 -19.77 16.73 -1.38
N ARG A 366 -18.53 16.21 -1.37
CA ARG A 366 -17.96 15.44 -2.48
C ARG A 366 -18.17 13.93 -2.34
N VAL A 367 -18.73 13.49 -1.23
CA VAL A 367 -18.93 12.05 -1.00
C VAL A 367 -20.05 11.53 -1.90
N SER A 368 -19.78 10.47 -2.67
CA SER A 368 -20.79 9.63 -3.31
C SER A 368 -21.25 8.54 -2.33
N PRO A 369 -22.49 8.59 -1.83
CA PRO A 369 -23.00 7.58 -0.88
C PRO A 369 -23.03 6.17 -1.49
N GLU A 370 -23.19 6.05 -2.80
CA GLU A 370 -23.22 4.78 -3.52
C GLU A 370 -21.84 4.11 -3.53
N ALA A 371 -20.76 4.90 -3.56
CA ALA A 371 -19.39 4.39 -3.59
C ALA A 371 -18.95 3.70 -2.29
N ILE A 372 -19.60 4.02 -1.16
CA ILE A 372 -19.26 3.47 0.16
C ILE A 372 -19.60 1.97 0.28
N ARG A 373 -20.56 1.49 -0.51
CA ARG A 373 -21.06 0.12 -0.43
C ARG A 373 -20.11 -0.86 -1.12
N PRO A 374 -19.94 -2.09 -0.59
CA PRO A 374 -19.19 -3.12 -1.29
C PRO A 374 -19.92 -3.52 -2.57
N THR A 375 -19.21 -3.44 -3.69
CA THR A 375 -19.75 -3.81 -5.01
C THR A 375 -19.15 -5.13 -5.53
N VAL A 376 -18.10 -5.64 -4.89
CA VAL A 376 -17.36 -6.83 -5.33
C VAL A 376 -17.57 -7.98 -4.38
N HIS A 377 -18.15 -9.07 -4.87
CA HIS A 377 -18.35 -10.31 -4.12
C HIS A 377 -17.40 -11.39 -4.63
N TRP A 378 -16.57 -11.95 -3.73
CA TRP A 378 -15.50 -12.89 -4.10
C TRP A 378 -15.97 -14.28 -4.49
N ARG A 379 -17.19 -14.67 -4.10
CA ARG A 379 -17.83 -15.89 -4.59
C ARG A 379 -18.55 -15.56 -5.90
N ALA A 380 -17.83 -15.65 -7.01
CA ALA A 380 -18.50 -15.70 -8.29
C ALA A 380 -19.38 -16.96 -8.34
N THR A 381 -20.67 -16.82 -8.55
CA THR A 381 -21.52 -17.96 -8.89
C THR A 381 -21.08 -18.49 -10.26
N ALA A 382 -21.14 -19.80 -10.47
CA ALA A 382 -20.80 -20.43 -11.77
C ALA A 382 -21.54 -19.78 -12.97
N ASN A 383 -22.72 -19.20 -12.71
CA ASN A 383 -23.52 -18.48 -13.71
C ASN A 383 -22.94 -17.11 -14.08
N ALA A 384 -22.25 -16.39 -13.17
CA ALA A 384 -21.59 -15.12 -13.49
C ALA A 384 -20.34 -15.34 -14.36
N LEU A 385 -19.67 -16.47 -14.21
CA LEU A 385 -18.52 -16.85 -15.05
C LEU A 385 -18.96 -17.35 -16.44
N ALA A 386 -20.18 -17.88 -16.59
CA ALA A 386 -20.75 -18.36 -17.86
C ALA A 386 -21.41 -17.23 -18.69
N GLY A 387 -21.79 -16.11 -18.07
CA GLY A 387 -22.45 -14.98 -18.73
C GLY A 387 -21.53 -13.93 -19.35
N ALA A 388 -20.21 -14.11 -19.28
CA ALA A 388 -19.19 -13.23 -19.87
C ALA A 388 -18.59 -13.80 -21.17
N GLN A 389 -19.46 -14.38 -22.04
CA GLN A 389 -19.09 -14.76 -23.40
C GLN A 389 -19.60 -13.74 -24.41
#